data_8a0677b883ec4140339fc4efc47047cd
#
_entry.id   8a0677b883ec4140339fc4efc47047cd
#
_cell.length_a   1.000
_cell.length_b   1.000
_cell.length_c   1.000
_cell.angle_alpha   90.00
_cell.angle_beta   90.00
_cell.angle_gamma   90.00
#
_symmetry.space_group_name_H-M   'P 1'
#
loop_
_entity.id
_entity.type
_entity.pdbx_description
1 polymer ?
#
loop_
_entity_poly.entity_id
_entity_poly.type
_entity_poly.pdbx_seq_one_letter_code
_entity_poly.pdbx_strand_id
1 'polypeptide(L)'
;MRILTALILASLTCAAADTGKLKTEVDPGRAGVFIDGKYVGPAANFKVARTYEVAAGEHEVKLEDPRYQEIVKKVTITAGKKTVLKETMMALPPAKPPFGKLRVENADHFAAVYVNDHFMGHVDEFSNFAQALWLNPGSYEVKVVPTNGPAVTKTVTIEADKTVLVK
;
A
#
# COMPACT_ATOMS: atom_id res chain seq x y z
N MET A 1 -39.51 -16.73 -51.40
CA MET A 1 -39.52 -16.86 -49.91
C MET A 1 -38.25 -16.21 -49.42
N ARG A 2 -38.30 -14.97 -48.91
CA ARG A 2 -37.15 -14.19 -48.45
C ARG A 2 -37.07 -14.32 -46.93
N ILE A 3 -36.01 -14.96 -46.45
CA ILE A 3 -35.75 -15.10 -45.02
C ILE A 3 -34.99 -13.84 -44.56
N LEU A 4 -35.64 -13.00 -43.76
CA LEU A 4 -35.05 -11.85 -43.10
C LEU A 4 -34.32 -12.33 -41.84
N THR A 5 -33.01 -12.37 -41.87
CA THR A 5 -32.20 -12.67 -40.67
C THR A 5 -32.05 -11.37 -39.88
N ALA A 6 -32.75 -11.24 -38.76
CA ALA A 6 -32.61 -10.14 -37.84
C ALA A 6 -31.32 -10.33 -37.00
N LEU A 7 -30.33 -9.45 -37.23
CA LEU A 7 -29.11 -9.39 -36.44
C LEU A 7 -29.43 -8.62 -35.15
N ILE A 8 -29.52 -9.32 -34.02
CA ILE A 8 -29.68 -8.70 -32.70
C ILE A 8 -28.30 -8.26 -32.25
N LEU A 9 -28.04 -6.94 -32.31
CA LEU A 9 -26.86 -6.32 -31.75
C LEU A 9 -27.06 -6.19 -30.22
N ALA A 10 -26.47 -7.10 -29.44
CA ALA A 10 -26.41 -6.97 -27.99
C ALA A 10 -25.41 -5.86 -27.61
N SER A 11 -25.94 -4.67 -27.30
CA SER A 11 -25.12 -3.60 -26.72
C SER A 11 -24.73 -3.98 -25.30
N LEU A 12 -23.45 -4.37 -25.07
CA LEU A 12 -22.86 -4.40 -23.73
C LEU A 12 -22.78 -2.96 -23.21
N THR A 13 -23.76 -2.56 -22.40
CA THR A 13 -23.63 -1.35 -21.59
C THR A 13 -22.62 -1.66 -20.47
N CYS A 14 -21.38 -1.18 -20.63
CA CYS A 14 -20.44 -1.11 -19.55
C CYS A 14 -20.99 -0.09 -18.54
N ALA A 15 -21.69 -0.56 -17.51
CA ALA A 15 -22.10 0.28 -16.41
C ALA A 15 -20.79 0.73 -15.70
N ALA A 16 -20.49 2.03 -15.73
CA ALA A 16 -19.46 2.59 -14.86
C ALA A 16 -19.85 2.22 -13.42
N ALA A 17 -18.96 1.54 -12.71
CA ALA A 17 -19.23 1.19 -11.32
C ALA A 17 -19.39 2.49 -10.53
N ASP A 18 -20.51 2.62 -9.82
CA ASP A 18 -20.71 3.75 -8.90
C ASP A 18 -19.59 3.76 -7.88
N THR A 19 -18.95 4.91 -7.66
CA THR A 19 -17.84 5.07 -6.71
C THR A 19 -18.24 5.93 -5.52
N GLY A 20 -17.63 5.64 -4.38
CA GLY A 20 -17.62 6.49 -3.21
C GLY A 20 -16.19 6.91 -2.86
N LYS A 21 -16.02 7.65 -1.77
CA LYS A 21 -14.74 8.20 -1.34
C LYS A 21 -14.34 7.68 0.02
N LEU A 22 -13.16 7.05 0.13
CA LEU A 22 -12.56 6.67 1.38
C LEU A 22 -11.62 7.77 1.89
N LYS A 23 -11.79 8.18 3.14
CA LYS A 23 -10.89 9.04 3.91
C LYS A 23 -10.32 8.22 5.06
N THR A 24 -9.05 8.44 5.42
CA THR A 24 -8.41 7.77 6.55
C THR A 24 -7.98 8.78 7.61
N GLU A 25 -8.25 8.46 8.87
CA GLU A 25 -7.76 9.15 10.07
C GLU A 25 -7.07 8.11 10.93
N VAL A 26 -5.88 7.68 10.50
CA VAL A 26 -5.11 6.58 11.11
C VAL A 26 -3.89 7.13 11.81
N ASP A 27 -3.56 6.57 12.96
CA ASP A 27 -2.31 6.78 13.69
C ASP A 27 -1.60 5.43 13.88
N PRO A 28 -0.36 5.28 13.35
CA PRO A 28 0.47 6.28 12.67
C PRO A 28 0.02 6.56 11.22
N GLY A 29 0.08 7.82 10.80
CA GLY A 29 -0.32 8.23 9.46
C GLY A 29 0.50 7.63 8.32
N ARG A 30 1.70 7.08 8.61
CA ARG A 30 2.57 6.38 7.66
C ARG A 30 2.16 4.92 7.39
N ALA A 31 1.24 4.36 8.18
CA ALA A 31 0.74 3.02 7.93
C ALA A 31 0.25 2.87 6.49
N GLY A 32 0.66 1.79 5.83
CA GLY A 32 0.21 1.44 4.49
C GLY A 32 -1.27 1.09 4.50
N VAL A 33 -2.03 1.63 3.55
CA VAL A 33 -3.43 1.29 3.33
C VAL A 33 -3.52 0.32 2.16
N PHE A 34 -4.17 -0.79 2.38
CA PHE A 34 -4.49 -1.78 1.36
C PHE A 34 -6.00 -1.88 1.23
N ILE A 35 -6.51 -1.91 0.02
CA ILE A 35 -7.93 -2.13 -0.29
C ILE A 35 -8.01 -3.36 -1.16
N ASP A 36 -8.73 -4.38 -0.70
CA ASP A 36 -8.86 -5.68 -1.37
C ASP A 36 -7.49 -6.28 -1.76
N GLY A 37 -6.53 -6.19 -0.83
CA GLY A 37 -5.16 -6.66 -1.01
C GLY A 37 -4.24 -5.75 -1.85
N LYS A 38 -4.76 -4.68 -2.47
CA LYS A 38 -3.97 -3.74 -3.26
C LYS A 38 -3.48 -2.57 -2.40
N TYR A 39 -2.16 -2.34 -2.37
CA TYR A 39 -1.59 -1.15 -1.75
C TYR A 39 -2.00 0.12 -2.50
N VAL A 40 -2.50 1.14 -1.77
CA VAL A 40 -3.00 2.40 -2.34
C VAL A 40 -2.24 3.62 -1.82
N GLY A 41 -1.38 3.46 -0.83
CA GLY A 41 -0.53 4.53 -0.29
C GLY A 41 -0.59 4.63 1.23
N PRO A 42 0.19 5.54 1.84
CA PRO A 42 0.14 5.76 3.29
C PRO A 42 -1.16 6.46 3.71
N ALA A 43 -1.63 6.15 4.91
CA ALA A 43 -2.90 6.68 5.43
C ALA A 43 -2.95 8.22 5.49
N ALA A 44 -1.82 8.88 5.75
CA ALA A 44 -1.73 10.34 5.77
C ALA A 44 -2.11 10.99 4.44
N ASN A 45 -1.95 10.28 3.31
CA ASN A 45 -2.31 10.81 1.99
C ASN A 45 -3.80 11.02 1.81
N PHE A 46 -4.64 10.37 2.62
CA PHE A 46 -6.11 10.42 2.52
C PHE A 46 -6.76 11.16 3.69
N LYS A 47 -5.97 11.90 4.48
CA LYS A 47 -6.43 12.49 5.76
C LYS A 47 -7.20 13.81 5.61
N VAL A 48 -6.75 14.76 4.80
CA VAL A 48 -7.30 16.13 4.82
C VAL A 48 -8.07 16.47 3.54
N ALA A 49 -7.39 16.76 2.45
CA ALA A 49 -7.98 17.19 1.19
C ALA A 49 -8.10 16.08 0.15
N ARG A 50 -7.46 14.95 0.39
CA ARG A 50 -7.42 13.83 -0.53
C ARG A 50 -8.29 12.70 -0.01
N THR A 51 -9.00 12.07 -0.92
CA THR A 51 -9.77 10.85 -0.69
C THR A 51 -9.40 9.85 -1.77
N TYR A 52 -9.48 8.56 -1.46
CA TYR A 52 -9.32 7.51 -2.45
C TYR A 52 -10.71 7.11 -2.99
N GLU A 53 -10.85 7.08 -4.32
CA GLU A 53 -12.09 6.62 -4.95
C GLU A 53 -12.11 5.09 -5.00
N VAL A 54 -13.18 4.52 -4.45
CA VAL A 54 -13.38 3.08 -4.33
C VAL A 54 -14.76 2.76 -4.91
N ALA A 55 -14.92 1.61 -5.56
CA ALA A 55 -16.21 1.14 -6.01
C ALA A 55 -17.22 1.10 -4.84
N ALA A 56 -18.50 1.27 -5.10
CA ALA A 56 -19.51 1.08 -4.07
C ALA A 56 -19.63 -0.41 -3.74
N GLY A 57 -19.73 -0.73 -2.45
CA GLY A 57 -19.79 -2.12 -1.96
C GLY A 57 -19.06 -2.32 -0.65
N GLU A 58 -18.90 -3.56 -0.23
CA GLU A 58 -18.10 -3.97 0.91
C GLU A 58 -16.66 -4.23 0.42
N HIS A 59 -15.68 -3.64 1.10
CA HIS A 59 -14.25 -3.79 0.81
C HIS A 59 -13.49 -4.18 2.07
N GLU A 60 -12.46 -5.00 1.91
CA GLU A 60 -11.50 -5.26 2.97
C GLU A 60 -10.46 -4.15 2.97
N VAL A 61 -10.32 -3.45 4.09
CA VAL A 61 -9.27 -2.46 4.29
C VAL A 61 -8.29 -2.98 5.33
N LYS A 62 -7.03 -3.19 4.92
CA LYS A 62 -5.92 -3.55 5.79
C LYS A 62 -5.03 -2.33 6.02
N LEU A 63 -4.61 -2.14 7.28
CA LEU A 63 -3.63 -1.15 7.71
C LEU A 63 -2.41 -1.89 8.23
N GLU A 64 -1.24 -1.58 7.68
CA GLU A 64 0.01 -2.29 7.99
C GLU A 64 1.17 -1.32 8.19
N ASP A 65 1.89 -1.48 9.31
CA ASP A 65 3.17 -0.83 9.61
C ASP A 65 3.99 -1.83 10.44
N PRO A 66 5.27 -2.09 10.11
CA PRO A 66 6.06 -3.16 10.76
C PRO A 66 6.31 -2.94 12.26
N ARG A 67 6.02 -1.75 12.77
CA ARG A 67 6.16 -1.39 14.19
C ARG A 67 4.86 -1.50 14.97
N TYR A 68 3.77 -1.87 14.30
CA TYR A 68 2.42 -1.90 14.86
C TYR A 68 1.71 -3.19 14.51
N GLN A 69 0.74 -3.54 15.32
CA GLN A 69 -0.15 -4.65 15.04
C GLN A 69 -1.04 -4.31 13.84
N GLU A 70 -1.12 -5.20 12.87
CA GLU A 70 -1.98 -5.07 11.69
C GLU A 70 -3.46 -4.92 12.08
N ILE A 71 -4.17 -4.10 11.32
CA ILE A 71 -5.63 -3.96 11.43
C ILE A 71 -6.26 -4.34 10.09
N VAL A 72 -7.22 -5.27 10.12
CA VAL A 72 -8.05 -5.65 8.96
C VAL A 72 -9.50 -5.37 9.29
N LYS A 73 -10.19 -4.61 8.43
CA LYS A 73 -11.60 -4.25 8.60
C LYS A 73 -12.37 -4.32 7.29
N LYS A 74 -13.61 -4.74 7.38
CA LYS A 74 -14.59 -4.59 6.32
C LYS A 74 -15.22 -3.19 6.40
N VAL A 75 -15.22 -2.48 5.27
CA VAL A 75 -15.68 -1.10 5.14
C VAL A 75 -16.70 -1.03 4.01
N THR A 76 -17.90 -0.55 4.30
CA THR A 76 -18.91 -0.33 3.27
C THR A 76 -18.76 1.03 2.62
N ILE A 77 -18.54 1.05 1.33
CA ILE A 77 -18.47 2.26 0.51
C ILE A 77 -19.82 2.50 -0.14
N THR A 78 -20.40 3.66 0.07
CA THR A 78 -21.66 4.07 -0.55
C THR A 78 -21.38 5.02 -1.72
N ALA A 79 -22.02 4.76 -2.86
CA ALA A 79 -21.91 5.60 -4.05
C ALA A 79 -22.14 7.09 -3.75
N GLY A 80 -21.28 7.96 -4.26
CA GLY A 80 -21.35 9.41 -4.09
C GLY A 80 -21.08 9.92 -2.67
N LYS A 81 -20.87 9.03 -1.67
CA LYS A 81 -20.64 9.44 -0.26
C LYS A 81 -19.18 9.28 0.13
N LYS A 82 -18.83 10.00 1.21
CA LYS A 82 -17.52 9.90 1.87
C LYS A 82 -17.64 8.98 3.09
N THR A 83 -16.85 7.92 3.12
CA THR A 83 -16.65 7.04 4.28
C THR A 83 -15.34 7.42 4.98
N VAL A 84 -15.32 7.50 6.31
CA VAL A 84 -14.14 7.81 7.11
C VAL A 84 -13.74 6.57 7.90
N LEU A 85 -12.53 6.07 7.67
CA LEU A 85 -11.90 5.03 8.49
C LEU A 85 -11.02 5.71 9.54
N LYS A 86 -11.36 5.57 10.82
CA LYS A 86 -10.61 6.14 11.94
C LYS A 86 -10.08 5.02 12.83
N GLU A 87 -8.73 4.92 12.94
CA GLU A 87 -8.07 3.86 13.69
C GLU A 87 -6.79 4.36 14.38
N THR A 88 -6.47 3.73 15.52
CA THR A 88 -5.17 3.86 16.18
C THR A 88 -4.57 2.47 16.32
N MET A 89 -3.40 2.26 15.71
CA MET A 89 -2.71 0.97 15.72
C MET A 89 -1.93 0.78 17.01
N MET A 90 -1.87 -0.46 17.51
CA MET A 90 -1.11 -0.80 18.71
C MET A 90 0.35 -1.05 18.38
N ALA A 91 1.28 -0.37 19.07
CA ALA A 91 2.71 -0.54 18.87
C ALA A 91 3.18 -1.94 19.28
N LEU A 92 4.06 -2.53 18.46
CA LEU A 92 4.79 -3.76 18.77
C LEU A 92 6.07 -3.46 19.58
N PRO A 93 6.61 -4.44 20.32
CA PRO A 93 7.91 -4.30 20.97
C PRO A 93 9.01 -3.99 19.96
N PRO A 94 9.98 -3.08 20.27
CA PRO A 94 11.03 -2.73 19.36
C PRO A 94 11.99 -3.90 19.08
N ALA A 95 12.48 -4.00 17.84
CA ALA A 95 13.52 -4.96 17.47
C ALA A 95 14.82 -4.70 18.23
N LYS A 96 15.65 -5.73 18.41
CA LYS A 96 16.94 -5.66 19.16
C LYS A 96 18.15 -5.71 18.22
N PRO A 97 19.25 -4.97 18.51
CA PRO A 97 20.49 -5.00 17.73
C PRO A 97 21.14 -6.42 17.73
N PRO A 98 22.14 -6.68 16.83
CA PRO A 98 22.79 -5.70 15.95
C PRO A 98 21.94 -5.36 14.71
N PHE A 99 22.18 -4.18 14.12
CA PHE A 99 21.52 -3.71 12.91
C PHE A 99 22.50 -3.27 11.83
N GLY A 100 22.13 -3.49 10.56
CA GLY A 100 22.60 -2.72 9.43
C GLY A 100 21.46 -1.87 8.87
N LYS A 101 21.74 -1.10 7.83
CA LYS A 101 20.79 -0.14 7.25
C LYS A 101 20.50 -0.47 5.79
N LEU A 102 19.23 -0.46 5.44
CA LEU A 102 18.77 -0.51 4.07
C LEU A 102 18.21 0.85 3.68
N ARG A 103 18.73 1.42 2.59
CA ARG A 103 18.16 2.59 1.91
C ARG A 103 17.52 2.14 0.61
N VAL A 104 16.41 2.79 0.27
CA VAL A 104 15.68 2.52 -0.97
C VAL A 104 15.46 3.83 -1.70
N GLU A 105 15.82 3.88 -2.99
CA GLU A 105 15.56 5.02 -3.87
C GLU A 105 14.66 4.58 -5.03
N ASN A 106 13.59 5.31 -5.25
CA ASN A 106 12.69 5.12 -6.40
C ASN A 106 12.06 6.47 -6.78
N ALA A 107 11.67 6.62 -8.06
CA ALA A 107 10.99 7.82 -8.54
C ALA A 107 9.60 8.00 -7.91
N ASP A 108 8.91 6.92 -7.57
CA ASP A 108 7.67 6.94 -6.81
C ASP A 108 7.99 6.91 -5.31
N HIS A 109 7.92 8.08 -4.67
CA HIS A 109 8.17 8.25 -3.24
C HIS A 109 7.18 7.46 -2.35
N PHE A 110 6.01 7.13 -2.87
CA PHE A 110 4.99 6.36 -2.17
C PHE A 110 4.98 4.87 -2.57
N ALA A 111 5.95 4.42 -3.37
CA ALA A 111 6.11 3.01 -3.65
C ALA A 111 6.24 2.21 -2.35
N ALA A 112 5.51 1.11 -2.25
CA ALA A 112 5.58 0.22 -1.10
C ALA A 112 6.90 -0.56 -1.09
N VAL A 113 7.53 -0.65 0.07
CA VAL A 113 8.77 -1.42 0.30
C VAL A 113 8.43 -2.65 1.12
N TYR A 114 8.76 -3.82 0.58
CA TYR A 114 8.62 -5.12 1.26
C TYR A 114 10.00 -5.72 1.50
N VAL A 115 10.15 -6.42 2.61
CA VAL A 115 11.32 -7.24 2.94
C VAL A 115 10.82 -8.62 3.29
N ASN A 116 11.24 -9.64 2.51
CA ASN A 116 10.75 -11.01 2.63
C ASN A 116 9.20 -11.07 2.64
N ASP A 117 8.57 -10.38 1.69
CA ASP A 117 7.11 -10.21 1.54
C ASP A 117 6.37 -9.49 2.69
N HIS A 118 7.07 -9.03 3.72
CA HIS A 118 6.48 -8.18 4.78
C HIS A 118 6.57 -6.70 4.40
N PHE A 119 5.45 -5.99 4.45
CA PHE A 119 5.41 -4.54 4.23
C PHE A 119 6.21 -3.81 5.30
N MET A 120 7.13 -2.94 4.90
CA MET A 120 8.01 -2.20 5.80
C MET A 120 7.71 -0.70 5.84
N GLY A 121 7.02 -0.18 4.85
CA GLY A 121 6.74 1.25 4.68
C GLY A 121 6.82 1.65 3.21
N HIS A 122 7.11 2.90 2.94
CA HIS A 122 7.21 3.45 1.59
C HIS A 122 8.56 4.15 1.37
N VAL A 123 8.93 4.36 0.12
CA VAL A 123 10.28 4.77 -0.30
C VAL A 123 10.77 6.03 0.41
N ASP A 124 9.95 7.07 0.58
CA ASP A 124 10.40 8.31 1.20
C ASP A 124 10.76 8.15 2.70
N GLU A 125 10.28 7.09 3.38
CA GLU A 125 10.74 6.75 4.74
C GLU A 125 12.17 6.19 4.77
N PHE A 126 12.72 5.72 3.64
CA PHE A 126 14.00 5.02 3.57
C PHE A 126 15.00 5.61 2.57
N SER A 127 14.64 6.73 1.94
CA SER A 127 15.40 7.30 0.81
C SER A 127 16.61 8.15 1.22
N ASN A 128 16.69 8.66 2.43
CA ASN A 128 17.75 9.55 2.85
C ASN A 128 18.64 8.97 3.95
N PHE A 129 19.75 9.67 4.26
CA PHE A 129 20.77 9.19 5.20
C PHE A 129 20.30 9.12 6.65
N ALA A 130 19.37 9.99 7.03
CA ALA A 130 18.81 10.05 8.39
C ALA A 130 17.68 9.02 8.58
N GLN A 131 17.07 8.60 7.48
CA GLN A 131 15.93 7.67 7.45
C GLN A 131 16.34 6.45 6.64
N ALA A 132 16.62 5.37 7.32
CA ALA A 132 16.92 4.08 6.71
C ALA A 132 16.16 2.99 7.46
N LEU A 133 15.84 1.91 6.77
CA LEU A 133 15.26 0.74 7.40
C LEU A 133 16.36 -0.03 8.13
N TRP A 134 16.18 -0.24 9.41
CA TRP A 134 17.11 -0.97 10.27
C TRP A 134 16.72 -2.44 10.26
N LEU A 135 17.64 -3.30 9.82
CA LEU A 135 17.44 -4.75 9.73
C LEU A 135 18.59 -5.46 10.46
N ASN A 136 18.29 -6.61 11.05
CA ASN A 136 19.36 -7.46 11.56
C ASN A 136 20.27 -7.95 10.41
N PRO A 137 21.54 -8.30 10.67
CA PRO A 137 22.38 -8.92 9.64
C PRO A 137 21.75 -10.17 9.05
N GLY A 138 21.79 -10.31 7.72
CA GLY A 138 21.19 -11.42 7.00
C GLY A 138 20.98 -11.13 5.52
N SER A 139 20.48 -12.13 4.79
CA SER A 139 20.08 -11.99 3.40
C SER A 139 18.57 -11.76 3.30
N TYR A 140 18.17 -10.79 2.51
CA TYR A 140 16.78 -10.35 2.39
C TYR A 140 16.38 -10.17 0.93
N GLU A 141 15.18 -10.58 0.60
CA GLU A 141 14.52 -10.16 -0.63
C GLU A 141 13.85 -8.80 -0.39
N VAL A 142 14.25 -7.79 -1.16
CA VAL A 142 13.67 -6.44 -1.11
C VAL A 142 12.86 -6.23 -2.37
N LYS A 143 11.57 -5.96 -2.21
CA LYS A 143 10.64 -5.71 -3.31
C LYS A 143 10.05 -4.31 -3.16
N VAL A 144 10.15 -3.51 -4.23
CA VAL A 144 9.59 -2.17 -4.31
C VAL A 144 8.42 -2.21 -5.29
N VAL A 145 7.23 -1.86 -4.81
CA VAL A 145 5.98 -1.88 -5.58
C VAL A 145 5.47 -0.45 -5.74
N PRO A 146 5.67 0.16 -6.92
CA PRO A 146 5.13 1.49 -7.20
C PRO A 146 3.60 1.49 -7.16
N THR A 147 3.00 2.67 -6.93
CA THR A 147 1.54 2.85 -7.03
C THR A 147 1.04 2.60 -8.46
N ASN A 148 1.91 2.86 -9.46
CA ASN A 148 1.68 2.55 -10.87
C ASN A 148 2.98 1.99 -11.48
N GLY A 149 2.87 0.87 -12.17
CA GLY A 149 4.00 0.23 -12.86
C GLY A 149 4.43 -1.10 -12.25
N PRO A 150 5.47 -1.71 -12.82
CA PRO A 150 5.95 -3.02 -12.37
C PRO A 150 6.71 -2.93 -11.05
N ALA A 151 6.61 -3.98 -10.24
CA ALA A 151 7.44 -4.16 -9.06
C ALA A 151 8.90 -4.47 -9.45
N VAL A 152 9.83 -4.01 -8.61
CA VAL A 152 11.27 -4.34 -8.70
C VAL A 152 11.65 -5.17 -7.49
N THR A 153 12.31 -6.31 -7.70
CA THR A 153 12.76 -7.21 -6.64
C THR A 153 14.28 -7.38 -6.71
N LYS A 154 14.96 -7.28 -5.55
CA LYS A 154 16.41 -7.49 -5.42
C LYS A 154 16.72 -8.26 -4.14
N THR A 155 17.66 -9.21 -4.22
CA THR A 155 18.25 -9.83 -3.02
C THR A 155 19.44 -8.99 -2.54
N VAL A 156 19.48 -8.69 -1.25
CA VAL A 156 20.55 -7.91 -0.60
C VAL A 156 21.05 -8.61 0.65
N THR A 157 22.33 -8.41 0.97
CA THR A 157 22.91 -8.86 2.24
C THR A 157 23.12 -7.64 3.14
N ILE A 158 22.51 -7.68 4.31
CA ILE A 158 22.68 -6.69 5.36
C ILE A 158 23.78 -7.16 6.32
N GLU A 159 24.76 -6.29 6.57
CA GLU A 159 25.81 -6.50 7.56
C GLU A 159 25.66 -5.47 8.68
N ALA A 160 26.09 -5.83 9.90
CA ALA A 160 26.07 -4.91 11.03
C ALA A 160 26.82 -3.61 10.71
N ASP A 161 26.25 -2.47 11.12
CA ASP A 161 26.81 -1.12 10.96
C ASP A 161 27.07 -0.66 9.52
N LYS A 162 26.70 -1.48 8.51
CA LYS A 162 26.81 -1.11 7.09
C LYS A 162 25.48 -0.63 6.51
N THR A 163 25.57 0.16 5.43
CA THR A 163 24.42 0.63 4.68
C THR A 163 24.41 0.02 3.28
N VAL A 164 23.31 -0.58 2.90
CA VAL A 164 23.03 -1.09 1.54
C VAL A 164 22.01 -0.17 0.87
N LEU A 165 22.21 0.13 -0.41
CA LEU A 165 21.31 0.93 -1.23
C LEU A 165 20.65 0.07 -2.31
N VAL A 166 19.34 0.11 -2.38
CA VAL A 166 18.51 -0.45 -3.46
C VAL A 166 17.96 0.70 -4.30
N LYS A 167 18.15 0.57 -5.63
CA LYS A 167 17.62 1.50 -6.64
C LYS A 167 16.78 0.75 -7.65
#